data_ee952d7b139e0131ccea926a8cffe27d
#
_entry.id   ee952d7b139e0131ccea926a8cffe27d
#
_cell.length_a   1.000
_cell.length_b   1.000
_cell.length_c   1.000
_cell.angle_alpha   90.00
_cell.angle_beta   90.00
_cell.angle_gamma   90.00
#
_symmetry.space_group_name_H-M   'P 1'
#
loop_
_entity.id
_entity.type
_entity.pdbx_description
1 polymer ?
#
loop_
_entity_poly.entity_id
_entity_poly.type
_entity_poly.pdbx_seq_one_letter_code
_entity_poly.pdbx_strand_id
1 'polypeptide(L)'
;MKDRIKEALKEIVPDVYYGSGRFQGRKSWDCIVFGKRRTRKTGSGSGNTRRWFVAIVKEEYIPEELEKQVIKKMKDIGFKEAENTDTLYDYVEKAGECTVEICTMEFYKIEKRCS
;
A
#
# COMPACT_ATOMS: atom_id res chain seq x y z
N MET A 1 7.33 -7.80 -9.63
CA MET A 1 6.77 -7.59 -8.28
C MET A 1 5.64 -6.56 -8.26
N LYS A 2 5.81 -5.46 -8.97
CA LYS A 2 4.76 -4.44 -9.09
C LYS A 2 3.43 -5.02 -9.58
N ASP A 3 3.46 -5.81 -10.63
CA ASP A 3 2.25 -6.39 -11.20
C ASP A 3 1.58 -7.38 -10.26
N ARG A 4 2.38 -8.12 -9.52
CA ARG A 4 1.87 -9.09 -8.56
C ARG A 4 1.14 -8.42 -7.40
N ILE A 5 1.69 -7.30 -6.91
CA ILE A 5 1.05 -6.50 -5.87
C ILE A 5 -0.26 -5.93 -6.41
N LYS A 6 -0.23 -5.37 -7.60
CA LYS A 6 -1.40 -4.79 -8.23
C LYS A 6 -2.53 -5.80 -8.38
N GLU A 7 -2.21 -7.00 -8.85
CA GLU A 7 -3.20 -8.06 -9.01
C GLU A 7 -3.81 -8.49 -7.67
N ALA A 8 -2.97 -8.63 -6.64
CA ALA A 8 -3.45 -9.01 -5.33
C ALA A 8 -4.39 -7.95 -4.74
N LEU A 9 -4.03 -6.68 -4.86
CA LEU A 9 -4.84 -5.59 -4.32
C LEU A 9 -6.13 -5.38 -5.11
N LYS A 10 -6.14 -5.67 -6.41
CA LYS A 10 -7.35 -5.59 -7.23
C LYS A 10 -8.43 -6.59 -6.84
N GLU A 11 -8.07 -7.62 -6.11
CA GLU A 11 -9.04 -8.56 -5.56
C GLU A 11 -9.84 -7.94 -4.42
N ILE A 12 -9.35 -6.86 -3.84
CA ILE A 12 -10.00 -6.13 -2.74
C ILE A 12 -10.82 -4.96 -3.27
N VAL A 13 -10.18 -4.11 -4.09
CA VAL A 13 -10.84 -2.94 -4.70
C VAL A 13 -10.50 -2.88 -6.18
N PRO A 14 -11.40 -2.36 -7.02
CA PRO A 14 -11.17 -2.33 -8.47
C PRO A 14 -10.11 -1.32 -8.91
N ASP A 15 -9.96 -0.23 -8.19
CA ASP A 15 -9.05 0.86 -8.57
C ASP A 15 -7.77 0.81 -7.77
N VAL A 16 -6.68 0.37 -8.42
CA VAL A 16 -5.36 0.26 -7.81
C VAL A 16 -4.36 0.98 -8.71
N TYR A 17 -3.60 1.92 -8.13
CA TYR A 17 -2.63 2.74 -8.86
C TYR A 17 -1.23 2.57 -8.31
N TYR A 18 -0.24 2.65 -9.21
CA TYR A 18 1.16 2.62 -8.83
C TYR A 18 1.71 4.05 -8.75
N GLY A 19 2.32 4.37 -7.63
CA GLY A 19 2.97 5.66 -7.40
C GLY A 19 2.05 6.75 -6.89
N SER A 20 1.01 7.06 -7.62
CA SER A 20 0.05 8.08 -7.21
C SER A 20 -1.34 7.78 -7.75
N GLY A 21 -2.35 8.23 -7.01
CA GLY A 21 -3.73 8.10 -7.44
C GLY A 21 -4.10 9.18 -8.44
N ARG A 22 -5.15 8.92 -9.19
CA ARG A 22 -5.70 9.86 -10.16
C ARG A 22 -7.11 10.23 -9.73
N PHE A 23 -7.24 11.41 -9.14
CA PHE A 23 -8.49 11.84 -8.54
C PHE A 23 -9.25 12.90 -9.33
N GLN A 24 -8.56 13.59 -10.20
CA GLN A 24 -9.18 14.67 -10.98
C GLN A 24 -10.28 14.14 -11.90
N GLY A 25 -11.47 14.71 -11.78
CA GLY A 25 -12.60 14.32 -12.60
C GLY A 25 -13.32 13.05 -12.16
N ARG A 26 -12.89 12.42 -11.05
CA ARG A 26 -13.51 11.19 -10.56
C ARG A 26 -14.63 11.49 -9.57
N LYS A 27 -15.70 10.72 -9.67
CA LYS A 27 -16.81 10.83 -8.72
C LYS A 27 -16.42 10.28 -7.35
N SER A 28 -15.72 9.16 -7.33
CA SER A 28 -15.27 8.52 -6.10
C SER A 28 -13.76 8.50 -6.03
N TRP A 29 -13.24 8.80 -4.84
CA TRP A 29 -11.80 8.74 -4.58
C TRP A 29 -11.39 7.42 -3.93
N ASP A 30 -12.29 6.45 -3.87
CA ASP A 30 -12.00 5.14 -3.30
C ASP A 30 -11.02 4.39 -4.17
N CYS A 31 -9.82 4.11 -3.63
CA CYS A 31 -8.79 3.39 -4.36
C CYS A 31 -7.69 2.92 -3.42
N ILE A 32 -6.74 2.17 -3.97
CA ILE A 32 -5.50 1.82 -3.29
C ILE A 32 -4.36 2.32 -4.16
N VAL A 33 -3.38 2.96 -3.51
CA VAL A 33 -2.14 3.42 -4.16
C VAL A 33 -1.00 2.68 -3.51
N PHE A 34 -0.07 2.16 -4.31
CA PHE A 34 1.10 1.47 -3.76
C PHE A 34 2.35 1.91 -4.51
N GLY A 35 3.51 1.70 -3.89
CA GLY A 35 4.77 2.05 -4.52
C GLY A 35 5.96 1.66 -3.68
N LYS A 36 7.13 1.92 -4.22
CA LYS A 36 8.38 1.65 -3.52
C LYS A 36 8.68 2.75 -2.54
N ARG A 37 9.16 2.39 -1.35
CA ARG A 37 9.67 3.36 -0.38
C ARG A 37 11.17 3.46 -0.47
N ARG A 38 11.85 2.36 -0.17
CA ARG A 38 13.31 2.32 -0.21
C ARG A 38 13.79 0.88 -0.25
N THR A 39 15.01 0.70 -0.71
CA THR A 39 15.68 -0.59 -0.67
C THR A 39 16.90 -0.45 0.22
N ARG A 40 17.04 -1.34 1.20
CA ARG A 40 18.21 -1.37 2.09
C ARG A 40 19.00 -2.64 1.80
N LYS A 41 20.29 -2.48 1.54
CA LYS A 41 21.18 -3.62 1.38
C LYS A 41 21.50 -4.19 2.75
N THR A 42 21.48 -5.53 2.87
CA THR A 42 21.87 -6.19 4.11
C THR A 42 23.38 -6.18 4.25
N GLY A 43 23.87 -6.15 5.49
CA GLY A 43 25.30 -6.10 5.77
C GLY A 43 26.07 -7.33 5.29
N SER A 44 25.42 -8.46 5.18
CA SER A 44 26.04 -9.68 4.68
C SER A 44 26.21 -9.72 3.16
N GLY A 45 25.57 -8.81 2.45
CA GLY A 45 25.56 -8.81 0.99
C GLY A 45 24.76 -9.93 0.37
N SER A 46 24.11 -10.77 1.18
CA SER A 46 23.36 -11.93 0.70
C SER A 46 21.92 -11.62 0.29
N GLY A 47 21.47 -10.38 0.43
CA GLY A 47 20.13 -10.01 0.04
C GLY A 47 19.85 -8.53 0.25
N ASN A 48 18.68 -8.10 -0.17
CA ASN A 48 18.20 -6.73 -0.03
C ASN A 48 16.86 -6.76 0.68
N THR A 49 16.62 -5.77 1.53
CA THR A 49 15.30 -5.54 2.09
C THR A 49 14.65 -4.42 1.30
N ARG A 50 13.61 -4.76 0.57
CA ARG A 50 12.88 -3.78 -0.25
C ARG A 50 11.59 -3.41 0.44
N ARG A 51 11.39 -2.11 0.65
CA ARG A 51 10.18 -1.60 1.29
C ARG A 51 9.21 -1.02 0.27
N TRP A 52 7.95 -1.29 0.51
CA TRP A 52 6.84 -0.80 -0.29
C TRP A 52 5.81 -0.17 0.61
N PHE A 53 5.10 0.82 0.11
CA PHE A 53 3.96 1.34 0.83
C PHE A 53 2.67 0.92 0.12
N VAL A 54 1.60 0.79 0.92
CA VAL A 54 0.25 0.59 0.41
C VAL A 54 -0.62 1.61 1.12
N ALA A 55 -1.26 2.48 0.36
CA ALA A 55 -2.15 3.51 0.89
C ALA A 55 -3.57 3.22 0.45
N ILE A 56 -4.46 3.05 1.43
CA ILE A 56 -5.89 2.90 1.17
C ILE A 56 -6.49 4.29 1.21
N VAL A 57 -7.21 4.67 0.17
CA VAL A 57 -7.89 5.96 0.08
C VAL A 57 -9.39 5.70 0.01
N LYS A 58 -10.15 6.27 0.95
CA LYS A 58 -11.58 6.04 0.98
C LYS A 58 -12.30 7.29 1.49
N GLU A 59 -13.39 7.62 0.83
CA GLU A 59 -14.24 8.73 1.26
C GLU A 59 -14.89 8.39 2.60
N GLU A 60 -14.84 9.35 3.53
CA GLU A 60 -15.38 9.28 4.87
C GLU A 60 -14.62 8.37 5.83
N TYR A 61 -14.61 7.07 5.64
CA TYR A 61 -14.07 6.15 6.63
C TYR A 61 -13.54 4.87 6.01
N ILE A 62 -12.38 4.43 6.47
CA ILE A 62 -11.79 3.16 6.07
C ILE A 62 -12.17 2.10 7.11
N PRO A 63 -12.96 1.08 6.73
CA PRO A 63 -13.29 0.00 7.67
C PRO A 63 -12.04 -0.79 8.05
N GLU A 64 -11.94 -1.22 9.30
CA GLU A 64 -10.83 -2.04 9.77
C GLU A 64 -10.69 -3.33 8.97
N GLU A 65 -11.80 -3.86 8.51
CA GLU A 65 -11.81 -5.08 7.69
C GLU A 65 -11.01 -4.89 6.39
N LEU A 66 -11.11 -3.70 5.80
CA LEU A 66 -10.38 -3.39 4.57
C LEU A 66 -8.87 -3.37 4.82
N GLU A 67 -8.45 -2.80 5.95
CA GLU A 67 -7.03 -2.80 6.35
C GLU A 67 -6.52 -4.23 6.52
N LYS A 68 -7.31 -5.08 7.19
CA LYS A 68 -6.96 -6.48 7.42
C LYS A 68 -6.85 -7.26 6.11
N GLN A 69 -7.73 -6.98 5.17
CA GLN A 69 -7.69 -7.62 3.85
C GLN A 69 -6.40 -7.27 3.11
N VAL A 70 -5.99 -6.00 3.16
CA VAL A 70 -4.74 -5.56 2.53
C VAL A 70 -3.54 -6.27 3.15
N ILE A 71 -3.49 -6.30 4.48
CA ILE A 71 -2.40 -6.97 5.20
C ILE A 71 -2.33 -8.45 4.80
N LYS A 72 -3.46 -9.12 4.78
CA LYS A 72 -3.54 -10.53 4.42
C LYS A 72 -3.05 -10.77 2.99
N LYS A 73 -3.50 -9.95 2.04
CA LYS A 73 -3.10 -10.10 0.64
C LYS A 73 -1.59 -9.89 0.47
N MET A 74 -1.03 -8.90 1.16
CA MET A 74 0.42 -8.67 1.09
C MET A 74 1.19 -9.83 1.69
N LYS A 75 0.72 -10.40 2.80
CA LYS A 75 1.34 -11.59 3.39
C LYS A 75 1.27 -12.79 2.47
N ASP A 76 0.15 -12.97 1.79
CA ASP A 76 -0.05 -14.09 0.87
C ASP A 76 0.96 -14.08 -0.30
N ILE A 77 1.43 -12.91 -0.69
CA ILE A 77 2.44 -12.80 -1.75
C ILE A 77 3.86 -12.62 -1.22
N GLY A 78 4.08 -12.88 0.08
CA GLY A 78 5.39 -12.96 0.68
C GLY A 78 5.91 -11.72 1.38
N PHE A 79 5.07 -10.72 1.58
CA PHE A 79 5.46 -9.51 2.29
C PHE A 79 5.20 -9.62 3.79
N LYS A 80 5.96 -8.85 4.57
CA LYS A 80 5.78 -8.73 6.01
C LYS A 80 5.51 -7.25 6.34
N GLU A 81 4.77 -7.01 7.40
CA GLU A 81 4.57 -5.64 7.88
C GLU A 81 5.89 -5.10 8.43
N ALA A 82 6.17 -3.83 8.16
CA ALA A 82 7.36 -3.18 8.68
C ALA A 82 7.18 -2.91 10.17
N GLU A 83 8.02 -3.52 11.00
CA GLU A 83 7.88 -3.48 12.47
C GLU A 83 8.16 -2.11 13.08
N ASN A 84 9.08 -1.36 12.49
CA ASN A 84 9.50 -0.07 13.02
C ASN A 84 8.82 1.13 12.37
N THR A 85 7.70 0.89 11.71
CA THR A 85 6.96 1.91 11.01
C THR A 85 5.51 1.86 11.42
N ASP A 86 4.98 2.98 11.84
CA ASP A 86 3.59 3.05 12.23
C ASP A 86 2.67 3.07 11.01
N THR A 87 1.45 2.57 11.19
CA THR A 87 0.39 2.79 10.22
C THR A 87 -0.05 4.25 10.37
N LEU A 88 -0.01 4.99 9.27
CA LEU A 88 -0.32 6.41 9.28
C LEU A 88 -1.71 6.67 8.73
N TYR A 89 -2.43 7.57 9.40
CA TYR A 89 -3.75 8.00 8.94
C TYR A 89 -3.69 9.48 8.63
N ASP A 90 -4.09 9.83 7.40
CA ASP A 90 -4.15 11.22 6.96
C ASP A 90 -5.57 11.53 6.49
N TYR A 91 -5.94 12.79 6.58
CA TYR A 91 -7.28 13.23 6.21
C TYR A 91 -7.18 14.39 5.24
N VAL A 92 -7.89 14.27 4.14
CA VAL A 92 -7.92 15.28 3.09
C VAL A 92 -9.37 15.65 2.81
N GLU A 93 -9.63 16.93 2.68
CA GLU A 93 -10.96 17.39 2.34
C GLU A 93 -11.18 17.34 0.84
N LYS A 94 -12.21 16.60 0.43
CA LYS A 94 -12.66 16.63 -0.96
C LYS A 94 -13.63 17.80 -1.06
N ALA A 95 -13.21 18.84 -1.75
CA ALA A 95 -13.86 20.14 -1.76
C ALA A 95 -15.39 20.09 -1.84
N GLY A 96 -16.04 20.57 -0.77
CA GLY A 96 -17.50 20.69 -0.72
C GLY A 96 -18.28 19.39 -0.59
N GLU A 97 -17.61 18.24 -0.45
CA GLU A 97 -18.29 16.95 -0.42
C GLU A 97 -18.07 16.17 0.89
N CYS A 98 -16.86 15.79 1.16
CA CYS A 98 -16.58 14.94 2.33
C CYS A 98 -15.11 14.97 2.71
N THR A 99 -14.79 14.35 3.85
CA THR A 99 -13.41 14.12 4.26
C THR A 99 -13.00 12.75 3.70
N VAL A 100 -11.79 12.69 3.16
CA VAL A 100 -11.22 11.45 2.64
C VAL A 100 -10.17 10.97 3.63
N GLU A 101 -10.29 9.72 4.08
CA GLU A 101 -9.32 9.09 4.96
C GLU A 101 -8.29 8.33 4.14
N ILE A 102 -7.01 8.49 4.49
CA ILE A 102 -5.91 7.79 3.83
C ILE A 102 -5.15 7.01 4.89
N CYS A 103 -5.07 5.70 4.69
CA CYS A 103 -4.33 4.81 5.60
C CYS A 103 -3.10 4.28 4.86
N THR A 104 -1.92 4.67 5.32
CA THR A 104 -0.67 4.25 4.70
C THR A 104 0.04 3.22 5.58
N MET A 105 0.32 2.07 5.00
CA MET A 105 1.04 0.97 5.65
C MET A 105 2.32 0.67 4.89
N GLU A 106 3.35 0.22 5.60
CA GLU A 106 4.59 -0.20 4.95
C GLU A 106 4.77 -1.69 5.11
N PHE A 107 5.28 -2.29 4.05
CA PHE A 107 5.59 -3.72 3.98
C PHE A 107 7.00 -3.89 3.47
N TYR A 108 7.62 -5.02 3.79
CA TYR A 108 8.94 -5.32 3.26
C TYR A 108 9.03 -6.77 2.80
N LYS A 109 9.98 -6.99 1.91
CA LYS A 109 10.29 -8.32 1.44
C LYS A 109 11.81 -8.44 1.33
N ILE A 110 12.34 -9.53 1.86
CA ILE A 110 13.76 -9.82 1.75
C ILE A 110 13.97 -10.56 0.44
N GLU A 111 14.75 -9.96 -0.46
CA GLU A 111 15.10 -10.59 -1.72
C GLU A 111 16.52 -11.14 -1.62
N LYS A 112 16.64 -12.45 -1.76
CA LYS A 112 17.95 -13.10 -1.75
C LYS A 112 18.57 -12.98 -3.12
N ARG A 113 19.89 -12.74 -3.15
CA ARG A 113 20.61 -12.76 -4.40
C ARG A 113 20.66 -14.20 -4.91
N CYS A 114 20.40 -14.38 -6.19
CA CYS A 114 20.66 -15.66 -6.84
C CYS A 114 22.17 -15.78 -6.99
N SER A 115 22.70 -16.79 -6.37
CA SER A 115 24.13 -17.08 -6.48
C SER A 115 24.40 -17.97 -7.68
#